data_42b2907247886aa96be05eef40aa5b15
#
_entry.id   42b2907247886aa96be05eef40aa5b15
#
_cell.length_a   1.000
_cell.length_b   1.000
_cell.length_c   1.000
_cell.angle_alpha   90.00
_cell.angle_beta   90.00
_cell.angle_gamma   90.00
#
_symmetry.space_group_name_H-M   'P 1'
#
loop_
_entity.id
_entity.type
_entity.pdbx_description
1 polymer ?
#
loop_
_entity_poly.entity_id
_entity_poly.type
_entity_poly.pdbx_seq_one_letter_code
_entity_poly.pdbx_strand_id
1 'polypeptide(L)'
;ASVRDGGCSMVAGPDGRILAGFGQQIGMLSCEIGDPHRKYMRSNSFGGAMIPNDRFVEQGRTPWSYRACGSAVIPGDDKLPYPRVCAHRGFSAIAPENSLPAFGAAIALGATEIELDVWETKDGVPVVSHDPSVERTSNGTGSIREMTFAELRKLDFGARHAEAFAGLRIPALDEVLGQFPRQVIVNLHVKSSGTEHFSRETIRKLDAAVRRYDCLGHVYVTGRADVMEALLEAAPELIRCMGAGDDPMNVVKNAIRYQCRKLQFMKPHFTREMIDEAHAHGIRCNMFWSDIPAEAAEMVGMGIDTVLTNNYLQIARAVRNKVNKSDD
;
A
#
# COMPACT_ATOMS: atom_id res chain seq x y z
N ALA A 1 22.20 -17.29 15.81
CA ALA A 1 21.84 -17.60 17.19
C ALA A 1 22.97 -18.44 17.78
N SER A 2 23.69 -17.91 18.76
CA SER A 2 24.64 -18.69 19.51
C SER A 2 23.90 -19.44 20.61
N VAL A 3 23.88 -20.75 20.52
CA VAL A 3 23.51 -21.60 21.65
C VAL A 3 24.81 -22.01 22.34
N ARG A 4 24.83 -22.02 23.67
CA ARG A 4 26.01 -22.35 24.48
C ARG A 4 26.66 -23.69 24.18
N ASP A 5 25.96 -24.60 23.51
CA ASP A 5 26.38 -25.96 23.23
C ASP A 5 26.33 -26.30 21.73
N GLY A 6 27.03 -25.49 20.93
CA GLY A 6 27.28 -25.79 19.54
C GLY A 6 26.13 -25.53 18.60
N GLY A 7 25.93 -24.27 18.26
CA GLY A 7 25.09 -23.88 17.14
C GLY A 7 25.65 -24.41 15.84
N CYS A 8 24.91 -25.24 15.13
CA CYS A 8 25.22 -25.64 13.76
C CYS A 8 24.50 -24.66 12.83
N SER A 9 25.26 -23.84 12.10
CA SER A 9 24.70 -23.06 10.97
C SER A 9 24.76 -23.94 9.74
N MET A 10 23.63 -24.09 9.03
CA MET A 10 23.58 -24.87 7.80
C MET A 10 22.71 -24.18 6.76
N VAL A 11 23.03 -24.43 5.51
CA VAL A 11 22.18 -24.11 4.35
C VAL A 11 21.69 -25.44 3.78
N ALA A 12 20.38 -25.62 3.75
CA ALA A 12 19.75 -26.78 3.13
C ALA A 12 19.11 -26.38 1.79
N GLY A 13 19.23 -27.24 0.80
CA GLY A 13 18.58 -27.10 -0.48
C GLY A 13 17.07 -27.36 -0.39
N PRO A 14 16.32 -27.05 -1.46
CA PRO A 14 14.87 -27.30 -1.53
C PRO A 14 14.49 -28.79 -1.40
N ASP A 15 15.42 -29.70 -1.66
CA ASP A 15 15.29 -31.15 -1.52
C ASP A 15 15.61 -31.67 -0.12
N GLY A 16 15.98 -30.79 0.80
CA GLY A 16 16.36 -31.09 2.17
C GLY A 16 17.83 -31.54 2.34
N ARG A 17 18.62 -31.57 1.28
CA ARG A 17 20.06 -31.85 1.40
C ARG A 17 20.80 -30.65 1.99
N ILE A 18 21.73 -30.93 2.88
CA ILE A 18 22.63 -29.90 3.43
C ILE A 18 23.63 -29.52 2.32
N LEU A 19 23.56 -28.29 1.86
CA LEU A 19 24.45 -27.71 0.84
C LEU A 19 25.76 -27.22 1.46
N ALA A 20 25.68 -26.68 2.66
CA ALA A 20 26.83 -26.22 3.42
C ALA A 20 26.48 -26.16 4.92
N GLY A 21 27.47 -26.36 5.78
CA GLY A 21 27.22 -26.29 7.23
C GLY A 21 28.51 -26.07 8.04
N PHE A 22 28.35 -25.36 9.13
CA PHE A 22 29.35 -25.27 10.19
C PHE A 22 28.89 -26.11 11.38
N GLY A 23 29.86 -26.83 12.00
CA GLY A 23 29.68 -27.34 13.34
C GLY A 23 29.86 -26.24 14.39
N GLN A 24 30.87 -26.41 15.28
CA GLN A 24 31.17 -25.43 16.34
C GLN A 24 32.15 -24.30 15.93
N GLN A 25 32.42 -24.17 14.63
CA GLN A 25 33.41 -23.21 14.13
C GLN A 25 32.76 -21.84 13.89
N ILE A 26 33.52 -20.78 14.13
CA ILE A 26 33.13 -19.41 13.77
C ILE A 26 33.68 -19.10 12.38
N GLY A 27 32.86 -18.66 11.46
CA GLY A 27 33.29 -18.35 10.10
C GLY A 27 32.16 -17.84 9.20
N MET A 28 32.47 -17.72 7.92
CA MET A 28 31.51 -17.36 6.86
C MET A 28 31.19 -18.62 6.05
N LEU A 29 29.90 -18.84 5.78
CA LEU A 29 29.40 -19.94 4.98
C LEU A 29 28.78 -19.40 3.72
N SER A 30 29.16 -19.90 2.56
CA SER A 30 28.54 -19.60 1.28
C SER A 30 28.34 -20.90 0.47
N CYS A 31 27.27 -20.95 -0.29
CA CYS A 31 27.02 -22.03 -1.25
C CYS A 31 26.19 -21.50 -2.43
N GLU A 32 26.31 -22.16 -3.58
CA GLU A 32 25.40 -21.93 -4.69
C GLU A 32 24.09 -22.70 -4.45
N ILE A 33 22.98 -22.02 -4.62
CA ILE A 33 21.65 -22.61 -4.60
C ILE A 33 21.18 -22.71 -6.05
N GLY A 34 21.19 -23.90 -6.61
CA GLY A 34 20.65 -24.15 -7.95
C GLY A 34 19.12 -24.11 -7.98
N ASP A 35 18.57 -24.25 -9.18
CA ASP A 35 17.11 -24.37 -9.36
C ASP A 35 16.54 -25.53 -8.55
N PRO A 36 15.43 -25.33 -7.84
CA PRO A 36 14.83 -26.40 -7.06
C PRO A 36 14.34 -27.51 -7.99
N HIS A 37 14.80 -28.74 -7.77
CA HIS A 37 14.39 -29.92 -8.54
C HIS A 37 12.90 -30.24 -8.40
N ARG A 38 12.24 -29.75 -7.35
CA ARG A 38 10.80 -29.86 -7.15
C ARG A 38 10.13 -28.55 -7.51
N LYS A 39 9.23 -28.58 -8.50
CA LYS A 39 8.41 -27.43 -8.87
C LYS A 39 7.21 -27.22 -7.92
N TYR A 40 6.79 -28.27 -7.21
CA TYR A 40 5.64 -28.25 -6.31
C TYR A 40 5.93 -29.00 -5.02
N MET A 41 5.38 -28.51 -3.91
CA MET A 41 5.40 -29.13 -2.58
C MET A 41 4.00 -29.24 -2.01
N ARG A 42 3.77 -30.19 -1.12
CA ARG A 42 2.49 -30.25 -0.38
C ARG A 42 2.43 -29.15 0.66
N SER A 43 1.25 -28.58 0.88
CA SER A 43 1.04 -27.49 1.84
C SER A 43 1.24 -27.93 3.30
N ASN A 44 1.12 -29.22 3.59
CA ASN A 44 1.41 -29.79 4.90
C ASN A 44 1.79 -31.28 4.78
N SER A 45 2.30 -31.85 5.86
CA SER A 45 2.75 -33.25 5.91
C SER A 45 1.60 -34.27 5.78
N PHE A 46 0.36 -33.85 5.90
CA PHE A 46 -0.83 -34.72 5.86
C PHE A 46 -1.56 -34.71 4.51
N GLY A 47 -0.97 -34.14 3.47
CA GLY A 47 -1.47 -34.25 2.12
C GLY A 47 -2.30 -33.07 1.61
N GLY A 48 -2.03 -31.88 2.05
CA GLY A 48 -2.65 -30.66 1.51
C GLY A 48 -2.37 -30.43 0.01
N ALA A 49 -2.94 -29.36 -0.54
CA ALA A 49 -2.79 -28.98 -1.94
C ALA A 49 -1.32 -28.84 -2.35
N MET A 50 -1.03 -29.16 -3.61
CA MET A 50 0.31 -28.93 -4.19
C MET A 50 0.49 -27.44 -4.43
N ILE A 51 1.56 -26.88 -3.91
CA ILE A 51 1.91 -25.46 -3.99
C ILE A 51 3.21 -25.32 -4.80
N PRO A 52 3.31 -24.39 -5.76
CA PRO A 52 4.56 -24.07 -6.43
C PRO A 52 5.68 -23.77 -5.42
N ASN A 53 6.88 -24.26 -5.64
CA ASN A 53 8.00 -24.09 -4.70
C ASN A 53 8.35 -22.62 -4.46
N ASP A 54 8.31 -21.80 -5.49
CA ASP A 54 8.53 -20.36 -5.42
C ASP A 54 7.51 -19.64 -4.54
N ARG A 55 6.31 -20.20 -4.38
CA ARG A 55 5.23 -19.68 -3.54
C ARG A 55 5.00 -20.44 -2.24
N PHE A 56 5.71 -21.55 -2.00
CA PHE A 56 5.47 -22.40 -0.83
C PHE A 56 5.68 -21.64 0.49
N VAL A 57 6.80 -20.94 0.60
CA VAL A 57 7.09 -20.13 1.81
C VAL A 57 6.12 -18.98 1.93
N GLU A 58 5.79 -18.33 0.83
CA GLU A 58 4.86 -17.20 0.77
C GLU A 58 3.44 -17.62 1.22
N GLN A 59 2.91 -18.70 0.67
CA GLN A 59 1.57 -19.20 0.97
C GLN A 59 1.45 -19.86 2.34
N GLY A 60 2.54 -20.48 2.84
CA GLY A 60 2.59 -21.10 4.16
C GLY A 60 2.86 -20.13 5.32
N ARG A 61 3.21 -18.88 5.03
CA ARG A 61 3.46 -17.87 6.06
C ARG A 61 2.16 -17.27 6.58
N THR A 62 2.20 -16.80 7.82
CA THR A 62 1.18 -15.95 8.44
C THR A 62 1.75 -14.53 8.62
N PRO A 63 1.86 -13.75 7.54
CA PRO A 63 2.59 -12.47 7.54
C PRO A 63 2.14 -11.49 8.60
N TRP A 64 0.83 -11.48 8.90
CA TRP A 64 0.23 -10.66 9.94
C TRP A 64 0.74 -10.97 11.36
N SER A 65 1.25 -12.17 11.60
CA SER A 65 1.76 -12.56 12.91
C SER A 65 3.15 -12.00 13.23
N TYR A 66 3.92 -11.62 12.21
CA TYR A 66 5.30 -11.15 12.38
C TYR A 66 5.70 -9.98 11.48
N ARG A 67 4.73 -9.22 11.00
CA ARG A 67 4.99 -8.04 10.16
C ARG A 67 5.84 -6.95 10.82
N ALA A 68 5.82 -6.87 12.14
CA ALA A 68 6.70 -5.96 12.87
C ALA A 68 8.20 -6.15 12.55
N CYS A 69 8.56 -7.31 12.02
CA CYS A 69 9.92 -7.62 11.57
C CYS A 69 10.20 -7.22 10.10
N GLY A 70 9.22 -6.62 9.41
CA GLY A 70 9.35 -6.13 8.03
C GLY A 70 9.18 -7.19 6.93
N SER A 71 8.98 -6.74 5.71
CA SER A 71 9.10 -7.44 4.42
C SER A 71 8.26 -8.70 4.14
N ALA A 72 7.25 -9.03 4.92
CA ALA A 72 6.38 -10.18 4.59
C ALA A 72 5.28 -9.78 3.59
N VAL A 73 5.07 -10.59 2.56
CA VAL A 73 3.90 -10.50 1.69
C VAL A 73 2.63 -10.69 2.52
N ILE A 74 1.62 -9.89 2.25
CA ILE A 74 0.31 -9.99 2.91
C ILE A 74 -0.73 -10.53 1.92
N PRO A 75 -1.87 -11.04 2.41
CA PRO A 75 -3.02 -11.35 1.56
C PRO A 75 -3.50 -10.13 0.76
N GLY A 76 -4.12 -10.38 -0.39
CA GLY A 76 -4.76 -9.32 -1.18
C GLY A 76 -5.92 -8.65 -0.45
N ASP A 77 -6.37 -7.53 -1.00
CA ASP A 77 -7.40 -6.66 -0.41
C ASP A 77 -8.70 -7.40 -0.04
N ASP A 78 -9.10 -8.37 -0.84
CA ASP A 78 -10.30 -9.19 -0.64
C ASP A 78 -10.22 -10.17 0.54
N LYS A 79 -9.02 -10.46 1.04
CA LYS A 79 -8.76 -11.44 2.10
C LYS A 79 -8.38 -10.84 3.44
N LEU A 80 -8.09 -9.55 3.48
CA LEU A 80 -7.75 -8.87 4.71
C LEU A 80 -9.01 -8.43 5.47
N PRO A 81 -9.05 -8.60 6.80
CA PRO A 81 -10.20 -8.21 7.61
C PRO A 81 -10.36 -6.68 7.68
N TYR A 82 -11.57 -6.25 7.98
CA TYR A 82 -11.94 -4.89 8.35
C TYR A 82 -12.31 -4.83 9.83
N PRO A 83 -12.26 -3.67 10.51
CA PRO A 83 -11.83 -2.37 9.97
C PRO A 83 -10.30 -2.28 9.83
N ARG A 84 -9.85 -1.36 8.95
CA ARG A 84 -8.44 -1.09 8.68
C ARG A 84 -8.05 0.34 8.99
N VAL A 85 -6.74 0.56 9.11
CA VAL A 85 -6.15 1.89 9.17
C VAL A 85 -5.18 2.04 8.02
N CYS A 86 -5.41 3.04 7.18
CA CYS A 86 -4.59 3.38 6.05
C CYS A 86 -3.64 4.53 6.42
N ALA A 87 -2.34 4.32 6.25
CA ALA A 87 -1.35 5.36 6.52
C ALA A 87 -1.34 6.37 5.35
N HIS A 88 -1.96 7.55 5.58
CA HIS A 88 -2.14 8.61 4.61
C HIS A 88 -0.80 9.22 4.22
N ARG A 89 -0.41 9.09 2.95
CA ARG A 89 0.91 9.45 2.40
C ARG A 89 2.07 8.72 3.10
N GLY A 90 1.82 7.50 3.62
CA GLY A 90 2.70 6.78 4.53
C GLY A 90 2.56 7.24 5.98
N PHE A 91 3.57 7.00 6.82
CA PHE A 91 3.58 7.52 8.19
C PHE A 91 4.09 8.98 8.19
N SER A 92 3.29 9.88 7.63
CA SER A 92 3.65 11.28 7.38
C SER A 92 3.84 12.12 8.65
N ALA A 93 3.40 11.63 9.82
CA ALA A 93 3.70 12.27 11.11
C ALA A 93 5.18 12.17 11.52
N ILE A 94 5.98 11.24 10.95
CA ILE A 94 7.38 11.03 11.34
C ILE A 94 8.39 11.09 10.20
N ALA A 95 7.93 10.99 8.96
CA ALA A 95 8.78 11.02 7.77
C ALA A 95 8.11 11.87 6.67
N PRO A 96 8.88 12.37 5.69
CA PRO A 96 8.31 13.17 4.60
C PRO A 96 7.18 12.43 3.90
N GLU A 97 6.03 13.09 3.76
CA GLU A 97 4.86 12.54 3.07
C GLU A 97 5.20 12.04 1.66
N ASN A 98 4.48 11.03 1.20
CA ASN A 98 4.63 10.49 -0.17
C ASN A 98 6.07 10.06 -0.51
N SER A 99 6.78 9.48 0.46
CA SER A 99 8.17 9.07 0.33
C SER A 99 8.41 7.61 0.72
N LEU A 100 9.45 7.00 0.17
CA LEU A 100 9.83 5.62 0.53
C LEU A 100 10.09 5.45 2.04
N PRO A 101 10.75 6.39 2.76
CA PRO A 101 10.86 6.31 4.21
C PRO A 101 9.51 6.31 4.95
N ALA A 102 8.54 7.14 4.53
CA ALA A 102 7.22 7.18 5.15
C ALA A 102 6.43 5.88 4.93
N PHE A 103 6.49 5.31 3.72
CA PHE A 103 5.86 4.02 3.41
C PHE A 103 6.53 2.89 4.17
N GLY A 104 7.87 2.83 4.14
CA GLY A 104 8.64 1.82 4.88
C GLY A 104 8.40 1.87 6.39
N ALA A 105 8.31 3.05 6.98
CA ALA A 105 7.99 3.22 8.39
C ALA A 105 6.58 2.71 8.73
N ALA A 106 5.57 3.04 7.92
CA ALA A 106 4.20 2.53 8.10
C ALA A 106 4.17 1.00 8.03
N ILE A 107 4.79 0.40 7.02
CA ILE A 107 4.86 -1.05 6.80
C ILE A 107 5.59 -1.73 7.96
N ALA A 108 6.74 -1.22 8.39
CA ALA A 108 7.53 -1.77 9.49
C ALA A 108 6.74 -1.77 10.82
N LEU A 109 5.85 -0.81 11.00
CA LEU A 109 4.99 -0.69 12.18
C LEU A 109 3.66 -1.45 12.05
N GLY A 110 3.49 -2.23 10.98
CA GLY A 110 2.38 -3.14 10.80
C GLY A 110 1.20 -2.56 10.01
N ALA A 111 1.36 -1.44 9.30
CA ALA A 111 0.31 -0.94 8.41
C ALA A 111 0.00 -1.96 7.31
N THR A 112 -1.25 -2.39 7.21
CA THR A 112 -1.73 -3.25 6.14
C THR A 112 -2.15 -2.47 4.91
N GLU A 113 -2.28 -1.15 5.05
CA GLU A 113 -2.73 -0.27 3.98
C GLU A 113 -2.00 1.07 4.07
N ILE A 114 -1.51 1.58 2.94
CA ILE A 114 -0.94 2.92 2.78
C ILE A 114 -1.69 3.65 1.67
N GLU A 115 -1.68 4.96 1.74
CA GLU A 115 -2.17 5.81 0.66
C GLU A 115 -1.02 6.63 0.10
N LEU A 116 -1.08 6.88 -1.19
CA LEU A 116 -0.16 7.74 -1.92
C LEU A 116 -0.86 8.46 -3.07
N ASP A 117 -0.35 9.65 -3.38
CA ASP A 117 -0.88 10.51 -4.43
C ASP A 117 -0.02 10.44 -5.69
N VAL A 118 -0.63 10.42 -6.87
CA VAL A 118 0.11 10.31 -8.14
C VAL A 118 -0.22 11.46 -9.07
N TRP A 119 0.84 12.10 -9.58
CA TRP A 119 0.82 13.04 -10.70
C TRP A 119 1.61 12.49 -11.88
N GLU A 120 1.30 13.00 -13.07
CA GLU A 120 2.05 12.71 -14.30
C GLU A 120 3.06 13.84 -14.56
N THR A 121 4.31 13.49 -14.85
CA THR A 121 5.34 14.45 -15.27
C THR A 121 5.18 14.86 -16.73
N LYS A 122 5.92 15.88 -17.17
CA LYS A 122 5.97 16.33 -18.57
C LYS A 122 6.31 15.20 -19.56
N ASP A 123 7.18 14.29 -19.17
CA ASP A 123 7.60 13.12 -19.96
C ASP A 123 6.76 11.85 -19.64
N GLY A 124 5.63 12.02 -18.96
CA GLY A 124 4.63 10.99 -18.75
C GLY A 124 5.04 9.92 -17.76
N VAL A 125 5.89 10.23 -16.77
CA VAL A 125 6.24 9.33 -15.68
C VAL A 125 5.28 9.57 -14.51
N PRO A 126 4.60 8.52 -13.97
CA PRO A 126 3.82 8.64 -12.75
C PRO A 126 4.74 8.83 -11.53
N VAL A 127 4.67 9.99 -10.87
CA VAL A 127 5.46 10.33 -9.68
C VAL A 127 4.56 10.51 -8.46
N VAL A 128 5.12 10.28 -7.28
CA VAL A 128 4.37 10.28 -6.04
C VAL A 128 4.52 11.62 -5.32
N SER A 129 3.45 12.44 -5.34
CA SER A 129 3.37 13.75 -4.70
C SER A 129 1.90 14.14 -4.50
N HIS A 130 1.61 14.90 -3.44
CA HIS A 130 0.24 15.38 -3.20
C HIS A 130 -0.11 16.60 -4.06
N ASP A 131 0.73 17.62 -4.03
CA ASP A 131 0.47 18.88 -4.72
C ASP A 131 0.87 18.81 -6.19
N PRO A 132 0.22 19.55 -7.08
CA PRO A 132 0.63 19.65 -8.47
C PRO A 132 1.95 20.41 -8.66
N SER A 133 2.45 21.05 -7.62
CA SER A 133 3.68 21.84 -7.60
C SER A 133 4.64 21.34 -6.51
N VAL A 134 5.94 21.66 -6.63
CA VAL A 134 6.99 21.10 -5.80
C VAL A 134 7.39 21.97 -4.59
N GLU A 135 6.85 23.21 -4.47
CA GLU A 135 7.33 24.21 -3.52
C GLU A 135 7.17 23.80 -2.06
N ARG A 136 6.05 23.15 -1.71
CA ARG A 136 5.76 22.83 -0.31
C ARG A 136 6.66 21.72 0.22
N THR A 137 6.99 20.75 -0.62
CA THR A 137 7.68 19.52 -0.20
C THR A 137 9.13 19.44 -0.67
N SER A 138 9.61 20.36 -1.52
CA SER A 138 10.98 20.35 -2.04
C SER A 138 11.69 21.69 -1.92
N ASN A 139 12.97 21.72 -2.30
CA ASN A 139 13.77 22.94 -2.43
C ASN A 139 13.63 23.61 -3.81
N GLY A 140 12.75 23.09 -4.68
CA GLY A 140 12.48 23.63 -6.01
C GLY A 140 11.21 24.46 -6.11
N THR A 141 10.93 24.92 -7.32
CA THR A 141 9.71 25.64 -7.72
C THR A 141 9.21 25.14 -9.06
N GLY A 142 7.90 25.13 -9.28
CA GLY A 142 7.27 24.79 -10.55
C GLY A 142 6.28 23.64 -10.48
N SER A 143 5.56 23.43 -11.58
CA SER A 143 4.56 22.37 -11.72
C SER A 143 5.20 21.06 -12.09
N ILE A 144 4.77 19.97 -11.46
CA ILE A 144 5.19 18.59 -11.79
C ILE A 144 4.92 18.29 -13.26
N ARG A 145 3.80 18.75 -13.80
CA ARG A 145 3.41 18.50 -15.19
C ARG A 145 4.26 19.25 -16.24
N GLU A 146 4.98 20.28 -15.83
CA GLU A 146 5.89 21.04 -16.67
C GLU A 146 7.34 20.58 -16.57
N MET A 147 7.67 19.71 -15.62
CA MET A 147 8.99 19.17 -15.37
C MET A 147 9.09 17.72 -15.81
N THR A 148 10.24 17.34 -16.38
CA THR A 148 10.59 15.95 -16.63
C THR A 148 10.93 15.23 -15.32
N PHE A 149 10.82 13.91 -15.28
CA PHE A 149 11.22 13.14 -14.12
C PHE A 149 12.71 13.36 -13.76
N ALA A 150 13.56 13.49 -14.77
CA ALA A 150 14.98 13.77 -14.55
C ALA A 150 15.25 15.15 -13.91
N GLU A 151 14.42 16.15 -14.17
CA GLU A 151 14.48 17.46 -13.52
C GLU A 151 13.99 17.38 -12.08
N LEU A 152 12.85 16.72 -11.83
CA LEU A 152 12.31 16.50 -10.49
C LEU A 152 13.29 15.73 -9.59
N ARG A 153 14.03 14.76 -10.12
CA ARG A 153 15.03 13.97 -9.38
C ARG A 153 16.27 14.77 -8.94
N LYS A 154 16.45 15.99 -9.41
CA LYS A 154 17.52 16.88 -8.92
C LYS A 154 17.11 17.62 -7.63
N LEU A 155 15.81 17.72 -7.37
CA LEU A 155 15.29 18.42 -6.20
C LEU A 155 15.40 17.57 -4.93
N ASP A 156 15.49 18.24 -3.80
CA ASP A 156 15.48 17.63 -2.47
C ASP A 156 14.07 17.70 -1.87
N PHE A 157 13.45 16.55 -1.66
CA PHE A 157 12.11 16.40 -1.09
C PHE A 157 12.13 16.02 0.39
N GLY A 158 13.26 16.07 1.06
CA GLY A 158 13.40 15.66 2.45
C GLY A 158 13.83 16.77 3.41
N ALA A 159 14.72 17.64 2.98
CA ALA A 159 15.31 18.66 3.84
C ALA A 159 14.28 19.62 4.47
N ARG A 160 13.17 19.89 3.80
CA ARG A 160 12.08 20.71 4.37
C ARG A 160 11.35 20.05 5.53
N HIS A 161 11.33 18.73 5.59
CA HIS A 161 10.73 17.99 6.70
C HIS A 161 11.69 17.95 7.91
N ALA A 162 12.91 17.48 7.68
CA ALA A 162 13.99 17.49 8.68
C ALA A 162 15.35 17.24 8.00
N GLU A 163 16.43 17.73 8.59
CA GLU A 163 17.80 17.55 8.09
C GLU A 163 18.18 16.08 7.88
N ALA A 164 17.67 15.19 8.74
CA ALA A 164 17.88 13.74 8.62
C ALA A 164 17.38 13.13 7.31
N PHE A 165 16.49 13.81 6.59
CA PHE A 165 15.95 13.39 5.30
C PHE A 165 16.54 14.18 4.12
N ALA A 166 17.55 15.03 4.35
CA ALA A 166 18.18 15.80 3.29
C ALA A 166 18.69 14.87 2.17
N GLY A 167 18.49 15.29 0.91
CA GLY A 167 18.86 14.53 -0.26
C GLY A 167 17.81 13.50 -0.72
N LEU A 168 16.66 13.38 -0.04
CA LEU A 168 15.57 12.51 -0.47
C LEU A 168 15.02 12.98 -1.83
N ARG A 169 14.73 12.02 -2.69
CA ARG A 169 14.21 12.27 -4.04
C ARG A 169 12.75 11.88 -4.15
N ILE A 170 12.00 12.60 -5.01
CA ILE A 170 10.63 12.20 -5.36
C ILE A 170 10.62 10.79 -5.94
N PRO A 171 9.81 9.85 -5.45
CA PRO A 171 9.76 8.51 -6.03
C PRO A 171 8.82 8.47 -7.25
N ALA A 172 9.18 7.64 -8.23
CA ALA A 172 8.21 7.18 -9.21
C ALA A 172 7.30 6.09 -8.60
N LEU A 173 6.09 5.92 -9.12
CA LEU A 173 5.20 4.84 -8.69
C LEU A 173 5.86 3.46 -8.85
N ASP A 174 6.59 3.26 -9.95
CA ASP A 174 7.32 2.01 -10.22
C ASP A 174 8.35 1.69 -9.13
N GLU A 175 9.01 2.70 -8.55
CA GLU A 175 9.95 2.53 -7.44
C GLU A 175 9.22 2.10 -6.15
N VAL A 176 8.04 2.67 -5.88
CA VAL A 176 7.26 2.30 -4.69
C VAL A 176 6.76 0.86 -4.78
N LEU A 177 6.15 0.49 -5.91
CA LEU A 177 5.64 -0.86 -6.11
C LEU A 177 6.78 -1.90 -6.17
N GLY A 178 7.95 -1.54 -6.74
CA GLY A 178 9.13 -2.39 -6.76
C GLY A 178 9.79 -2.57 -5.40
N GLN A 179 9.75 -1.55 -4.53
CA GLN A 179 10.31 -1.63 -3.18
C GLN A 179 9.42 -2.41 -2.21
N PHE A 180 8.09 -2.34 -2.37
CA PHE A 180 7.12 -2.92 -1.44
C PHE A 180 6.10 -3.85 -2.13
N PRO A 181 6.51 -4.74 -3.03
CA PRO A 181 5.57 -5.56 -3.79
C PRO A 181 4.77 -6.46 -2.84
N ARG A 182 3.45 -6.34 -2.85
CA ARG A 182 2.51 -7.14 -2.04
C ARG A 182 2.75 -7.12 -0.52
N GLN A 183 3.56 -6.19 -0.03
CA GLN A 183 3.80 -6.04 1.42
C GLN A 183 2.72 -5.20 2.10
N VAL A 184 1.88 -4.54 1.33
CA VAL A 184 0.87 -3.58 1.79
C VAL A 184 -0.20 -3.44 0.71
N ILE A 185 -1.43 -3.12 1.11
CA ILE A 185 -2.45 -2.64 0.18
C ILE A 185 -2.14 -1.16 -0.12
N VAL A 186 -2.14 -0.80 -1.39
CA VAL A 186 -1.88 0.57 -1.83
C VAL A 186 -3.17 1.23 -2.29
N ASN A 187 -3.59 2.26 -1.58
CA ASN A 187 -4.57 3.24 -2.04
C ASN A 187 -3.86 4.25 -2.94
N LEU A 188 -4.00 4.09 -4.24
CA LEU A 188 -3.35 4.93 -5.23
C LEU A 188 -4.30 6.05 -5.64
N HIS A 189 -4.10 7.26 -5.09
CA HIS A 189 -4.93 8.41 -5.39
C HIS A 189 -4.41 9.14 -6.64
N VAL A 190 -5.08 8.91 -7.76
CA VAL A 190 -4.79 9.61 -9.01
C VAL A 190 -5.34 11.02 -8.94
N LYS A 191 -4.44 12.00 -9.01
CA LYS A 191 -4.78 13.42 -8.92
C LYS A 191 -5.22 13.95 -10.27
N SER A 192 -6.42 14.49 -10.31
CA SER A 192 -6.92 15.31 -11.41
C SER A 192 -7.43 16.64 -10.85
N SER A 193 -7.19 17.74 -11.51
CA SER A 193 -7.65 19.06 -11.09
C SER A 193 -8.19 19.88 -12.26
N GLY A 194 -9.41 20.39 -12.11
CA GLY A 194 -10.02 21.29 -13.08
C GLY A 194 -10.11 20.70 -14.48
N THR A 195 -9.47 21.34 -15.46
CA THR A 195 -9.39 20.89 -16.87
C THR A 195 -8.25 19.93 -17.15
N GLU A 196 -7.42 19.62 -16.14
CA GLU A 196 -6.26 18.72 -16.29
C GLU A 196 -6.69 17.29 -16.02
N HIS A 197 -6.95 16.55 -17.09
CA HIS A 197 -7.30 15.13 -17.01
C HIS A 197 -6.04 14.27 -17.05
N PHE A 198 -6.07 13.19 -16.30
CA PHE A 198 -5.07 12.13 -16.42
C PHE A 198 -5.19 11.48 -17.81
N SER A 199 -4.07 11.31 -18.50
CA SER A 199 -4.12 10.66 -19.82
C SER A 199 -4.46 9.17 -19.67
N ARG A 200 -5.21 8.62 -20.63
CA ARG A 200 -5.46 7.16 -20.70
C ARG A 200 -4.16 6.36 -20.81
N GLU A 201 -3.14 6.96 -21.38
CA GLU A 201 -1.82 6.34 -21.46
C GLU A 201 -1.19 6.20 -20.08
N THR A 202 -1.35 7.18 -19.20
CA THR A 202 -0.87 7.08 -17.82
C THR A 202 -1.63 6.01 -17.05
N ILE A 203 -2.95 5.87 -17.23
CA ILE A 203 -3.70 4.75 -16.63
C ILE A 203 -3.14 3.39 -17.09
N ARG A 204 -2.79 3.24 -18.38
CA ARG A 204 -2.13 2.01 -18.86
C ARG A 204 -0.76 1.79 -18.22
N LYS A 205 0.01 2.85 -18.01
CA LYS A 205 1.31 2.77 -17.30
C LYS A 205 1.13 2.34 -15.85
N LEU A 206 0.10 2.85 -15.16
CA LEU A 206 -0.26 2.42 -13.81
C LEU A 206 -0.60 0.93 -13.78
N ASP A 207 -1.48 0.46 -14.66
CA ASP A 207 -1.86 -0.95 -14.78
C ASP A 207 -0.64 -1.84 -15.08
N ALA A 208 0.21 -1.41 -16.02
CA ALA A 208 1.43 -2.13 -16.36
C ALA A 208 2.40 -2.23 -15.17
N ALA A 209 2.56 -1.18 -14.37
CA ALA A 209 3.38 -1.22 -13.17
C ALA A 209 2.79 -2.16 -12.11
N VAL A 210 1.48 -2.10 -11.86
CA VAL A 210 0.77 -2.98 -10.92
C VAL A 210 0.95 -4.46 -11.32
N ARG A 211 0.83 -4.78 -12.61
CA ARG A 211 1.02 -6.15 -13.12
C ARG A 211 2.47 -6.61 -13.07
N ARG A 212 3.43 -5.73 -13.38
CA ARG A 212 4.87 -6.02 -13.32
C ARG A 212 5.28 -6.55 -11.95
N TYR A 213 4.74 -5.99 -10.88
CA TYR A 213 5.06 -6.36 -9.52
C TYR A 213 4.05 -7.33 -8.87
N ASP A 214 3.16 -7.95 -9.66
CA ASP A 214 2.12 -8.89 -9.20
C ASP A 214 1.24 -8.29 -8.08
N CYS A 215 0.90 -7.01 -8.21
CA CYS A 215 0.16 -6.24 -7.19
C CYS A 215 -1.33 -6.04 -7.50
N LEU A 216 -1.91 -6.73 -8.49
CA LEU A 216 -3.31 -6.52 -8.91
C LEU A 216 -4.31 -6.68 -7.75
N GLY A 217 -4.06 -7.63 -6.84
CA GLY A 217 -4.88 -7.82 -5.63
C GLY A 217 -4.47 -6.91 -4.45
N HIS A 218 -3.45 -6.04 -4.61
CA HIS A 218 -2.89 -5.21 -3.55
C HIS A 218 -2.96 -3.71 -3.85
N VAL A 219 -3.57 -3.34 -4.97
CA VAL A 219 -3.73 -1.93 -5.36
C VAL A 219 -5.19 -1.66 -5.63
N TYR A 220 -5.69 -0.56 -5.14
CA TYR A 220 -6.92 0.06 -5.61
C TYR A 220 -6.68 1.53 -5.94
N VAL A 221 -7.41 2.03 -6.93
CA VAL A 221 -7.22 3.39 -7.44
C VAL A 221 -8.36 4.27 -6.97
N THR A 222 -8.00 5.30 -6.21
CA THR A 222 -8.92 6.37 -5.80
C THR A 222 -8.82 7.54 -6.78
N GLY A 223 -9.96 8.13 -7.12
CA GLY A 223 -10.00 9.29 -8.00
C GLY A 223 -11.42 9.83 -8.18
N ARG A 224 -11.52 10.87 -9.00
CA ARG A 224 -12.78 11.51 -9.42
C ARG A 224 -13.44 10.72 -10.55
N ALA A 225 -14.58 11.18 -11.02
CA ALA A 225 -15.35 10.55 -12.08
C ALA A 225 -14.56 10.34 -13.37
N ASP A 226 -13.77 11.31 -13.79
CA ASP A 226 -12.89 11.23 -14.97
C ASP A 226 -11.86 10.12 -14.87
N VAL A 227 -11.27 9.92 -13.68
CA VAL A 227 -10.34 8.81 -13.39
C VAL A 227 -11.08 7.47 -13.44
N MET A 228 -12.30 7.39 -12.89
CA MET A 228 -13.10 6.17 -12.93
C MET A 228 -13.48 5.78 -14.36
N GLU A 229 -13.84 6.74 -15.20
CA GLU A 229 -14.11 6.52 -16.63
C GLU A 229 -12.87 6.00 -17.36
N ALA A 230 -11.71 6.64 -17.13
CA ALA A 230 -10.46 6.21 -17.74
C ALA A 230 -10.03 4.81 -17.30
N LEU A 231 -10.27 4.44 -16.03
CA LEU A 231 -10.00 3.10 -15.51
C LEU A 231 -10.91 2.03 -16.13
N LEU A 232 -12.21 2.32 -16.28
CA LEU A 232 -13.14 1.40 -16.93
C LEU A 232 -12.73 1.06 -18.36
N GLU A 233 -12.18 2.04 -19.09
CA GLU A 233 -11.75 1.85 -20.48
C GLU A 233 -10.35 1.23 -20.61
N ALA A 234 -9.38 1.69 -19.81
CA ALA A 234 -7.96 1.37 -20.02
C ALA A 234 -7.41 0.29 -19.08
N ALA A 235 -8.04 0.08 -17.91
CA ALA A 235 -7.58 -0.84 -16.87
C ALA A 235 -8.75 -1.39 -16.03
N PRO A 236 -9.74 -2.09 -16.64
CA PRO A 236 -11.00 -2.48 -15.98
C PRO A 236 -10.82 -3.44 -14.80
N GLU A 237 -9.70 -4.16 -14.72
CA GLU A 237 -9.42 -5.11 -13.63
C GLU A 237 -8.89 -4.43 -12.37
N LEU A 238 -8.39 -3.19 -12.45
CA LEU A 238 -7.98 -2.44 -11.27
C LEU A 238 -9.19 -2.13 -10.38
N ILE A 239 -9.05 -2.35 -9.09
CA ILE A 239 -10.07 -2.03 -8.10
C ILE A 239 -10.26 -0.52 -8.07
N ARG A 240 -11.50 -0.07 -8.29
CA ARG A 240 -11.86 1.35 -8.29
C ARG A 240 -12.39 1.77 -6.93
N CYS A 241 -11.97 2.97 -6.49
CA CYS A 241 -12.46 3.65 -5.30
C CYS A 241 -12.94 5.05 -5.68
N MET A 242 -14.23 5.33 -5.54
CA MET A 242 -14.78 6.65 -5.83
C MET A 242 -14.40 7.64 -4.73
N GLY A 243 -13.59 8.63 -5.06
CA GLY A 243 -13.31 9.75 -4.17
C GLY A 243 -14.51 10.69 -4.06
N ALA A 244 -14.72 11.31 -2.90
CA ALA A 244 -15.82 12.27 -2.69
C ALA A 244 -15.73 13.48 -3.64
N GLY A 245 -14.52 13.93 -3.98
CA GLY A 245 -14.29 14.97 -4.97
C GLY A 245 -15.09 16.25 -4.69
N ASP A 246 -15.66 16.82 -5.75
CA ASP A 246 -16.49 18.03 -5.67
C ASP A 246 -17.96 17.73 -5.41
N ASP A 247 -18.35 16.45 -5.34
CA ASP A 247 -19.74 16.02 -5.15
C ASP A 247 -19.86 14.94 -4.07
N PRO A 248 -19.54 15.30 -2.80
CA PRO A 248 -19.50 14.35 -1.70
C PRO A 248 -20.86 13.73 -1.38
N MET A 249 -21.97 14.42 -1.65
CA MET A 249 -23.32 13.92 -1.38
C MET A 249 -23.78 12.84 -2.36
N ASN A 250 -23.19 12.76 -3.53
CA ASN A 250 -23.49 11.72 -4.53
C ASN A 250 -22.39 10.65 -4.66
N VAL A 251 -21.43 10.59 -3.73
CA VAL A 251 -20.30 9.67 -3.81
C VAL A 251 -20.75 8.20 -3.89
N VAL A 252 -21.80 7.80 -3.16
CA VAL A 252 -22.35 6.43 -3.21
C VAL A 252 -22.95 6.13 -4.58
N LYS A 253 -23.79 7.03 -5.11
CA LYS A 253 -24.39 6.89 -6.45
C LYS A 253 -23.32 6.80 -7.54
N ASN A 254 -22.29 7.64 -7.44
CA ASN A 254 -21.15 7.62 -8.36
C ASN A 254 -20.35 6.34 -8.24
N ALA A 255 -20.11 5.83 -7.02
CA ALA A 255 -19.44 4.55 -6.81
C ALA A 255 -20.20 3.38 -7.46
N ILE A 256 -21.52 3.36 -7.34
CA ILE A 256 -22.40 2.37 -8.02
C ILE A 256 -22.29 2.52 -9.53
N ARG A 257 -22.44 3.74 -10.05
CA ARG A 257 -22.38 4.05 -11.50
C ARG A 257 -21.09 3.56 -12.14
N TYR A 258 -19.95 3.80 -11.47
CA TYR A 258 -18.61 3.44 -11.97
C TYR A 258 -18.15 2.05 -11.52
N GLN A 259 -19.05 1.22 -10.97
CA GLN A 259 -18.78 -0.14 -10.54
C GLN A 259 -17.57 -0.20 -9.57
N CYS A 260 -17.50 0.74 -8.64
CA CYS A 260 -16.45 0.79 -7.65
C CYS A 260 -16.67 -0.26 -6.57
N ARG A 261 -15.59 -0.86 -6.08
CA ARG A 261 -15.61 -1.77 -4.91
C ARG A 261 -15.38 -1.02 -3.60
N LYS A 262 -14.92 0.22 -3.68
CA LYS A 262 -14.66 1.10 -2.55
C LYS A 262 -15.15 2.51 -2.88
N LEU A 263 -15.39 3.28 -1.84
CA LEU A 263 -15.55 4.74 -1.92
C LEU A 263 -14.81 5.40 -0.77
N GLN A 264 -14.55 6.70 -0.90
CA GLN A 264 -13.86 7.48 0.12
C GLN A 264 -14.70 8.70 0.50
N PHE A 265 -15.30 8.66 1.69
CA PHE A 265 -16.01 9.78 2.27
C PHE A 265 -15.07 10.91 2.70
N MET A 266 -15.62 12.11 2.78
CA MET A 266 -14.96 13.31 3.30
C MET A 266 -15.85 13.99 4.34
N LYS A 267 -15.30 14.32 5.50
CA LYS A 267 -16.01 15.07 6.54
C LYS A 267 -16.41 16.48 6.07
N PRO A 268 -17.55 17.00 6.49
CA PRO A 268 -18.62 16.37 7.29
C PRO A 268 -19.70 15.67 6.42
N HIS A 269 -19.46 15.44 5.14
CA HIS A 269 -20.43 15.12 4.11
C HIS A 269 -20.71 13.62 3.98
N PHE A 270 -21.03 12.93 5.09
CA PHE A 270 -21.48 11.54 5.05
C PHE A 270 -22.44 11.26 6.22
N THR A 271 -23.28 10.25 6.05
CA THR A 271 -24.22 9.79 7.07
C THR A 271 -24.18 8.28 7.22
N ARG A 272 -24.81 7.76 8.29
CA ARG A 272 -24.94 6.31 8.51
C ARG A 272 -25.71 5.65 7.35
N GLU A 273 -26.75 6.30 6.84
CA GLU A 273 -27.57 5.80 5.75
C GLU A 273 -26.75 5.64 4.46
N MET A 274 -25.82 6.57 4.19
CA MET A 274 -24.91 6.47 3.04
C MET A 274 -23.94 5.30 3.17
N ILE A 275 -23.47 5.00 4.39
CA ILE A 275 -22.62 3.84 4.65
C ILE A 275 -23.43 2.55 4.43
N ASP A 276 -24.63 2.47 4.98
CA ASP A 276 -25.51 1.30 4.85
C ASP A 276 -25.92 1.06 3.39
N GLU A 277 -26.19 2.12 2.60
CA GLU A 277 -26.43 2.05 1.17
C GLU A 277 -25.21 1.50 0.41
N ALA A 278 -24.01 2.01 0.70
CA ALA A 278 -22.78 1.50 0.08
C ALA A 278 -22.56 0.02 0.38
N HIS A 279 -22.72 -0.38 1.64
CA HIS A 279 -22.58 -1.78 2.06
C HIS A 279 -23.64 -2.69 1.41
N ALA A 280 -24.88 -2.23 1.25
CA ALA A 280 -25.92 -2.97 0.55
C ALA A 280 -25.55 -3.28 -0.92
N HIS A 281 -24.68 -2.46 -1.53
CA HIS A 281 -24.13 -2.67 -2.86
C HIS A 281 -22.74 -3.36 -2.86
N GLY A 282 -22.28 -3.85 -1.71
CA GLY A 282 -20.98 -4.51 -1.58
C GLY A 282 -19.77 -3.56 -1.70
N ILE A 283 -19.98 -2.26 -1.48
CA ILE A 283 -18.96 -1.22 -1.58
C ILE A 283 -18.39 -0.92 -0.20
N ARG A 284 -17.07 -0.97 -0.04
CA ARG A 284 -16.39 -0.64 1.21
C ARG A 284 -16.18 0.85 1.36
N CYS A 285 -16.32 1.34 2.60
CA CYS A 285 -16.32 2.75 2.94
C CYS A 285 -15.00 3.17 3.58
N ASN A 286 -14.18 3.92 2.86
CA ASN A 286 -13.02 4.60 3.40
C ASN A 286 -13.42 5.99 3.93
N MET A 287 -12.72 6.48 4.94
CA MET A 287 -12.88 7.84 5.47
C MET A 287 -11.57 8.62 5.32
N PHE A 288 -11.64 9.74 4.64
CA PHE A 288 -10.58 10.75 4.54
C PHE A 288 -10.84 11.87 5.55
N TRP A 289 -10.06 12.09 6.52
CA TRP A 289 -9.08 11.39 7.32
C TRP A 289 -9.29 11.76 8.79
N SER A 290 -8.71 11.02 9.74
CA SER A 290 -8.71 11.44 11.15
C SER A 290 -7.40 11.07 11.83
N ASP A 291 -6.83 12.05 12.57
CA ASP A 291 -5.69 11.86 13.47
C ASP A 291 -6.13 11.86 14.94
N ILE A 292 -7.46 11.85 15.19
CA ILE A 292 -8.06 11.88 16.52
C ILE A 292 -8.56 10.47 16.89
N PRO A 293 -7.97 9.80 17.91
CA PRO A 293 -8.32 8.42 18.27
C PRO A 293 -9.79 8.17 18.56
N ALA A 294 -10.44 9.10 19.28
CA ALA A 294 -11.85 8.99 19.62
C ALA A 294 -12.74 9.08 18.38
N GLU A 295 -12.46 10.03 17.49
CA GLU A 295 -13.17 10.20 16.22
C GLU A 295 -13.00 8.98 15.31
N ALA A 296 -11.80 8.45 15.18
CA ALA A 296 -11.54 7.24 14.39
C ALA A 296 -12.31 6.02 14.93
N ALA A 297 -12.36 5.85 16.24
CA ALA A 297 -13.12 4.79 16.89
C ALA A 297 -14.64 4.95 16.71
N GLU A 298 -15.15 6.20 16.72
CA GLU A 298 -16.53 6.51 16.43
C GLU A 298 -16.90 6.18 15.00
N MET A 299 -16.08 6.59 14.02
CA MET A 299 -16.28 6.31 12.60
C MET A 299 -16.34 4.80 12.32
N VAL A 300 -15.44 4.01 12.93
CA VAL A 300 -15.49 2.55 12.86
C VAL A 300 -16.78 2.02 13.47
N GLY A 301 -17.24 2.58 14.59
CA GLY A 301 -18.54 2.26 15.18
C GLY A 301 -19.74 2.61 14.30
N MET A 302 -19.60 3.58 13.40
CA MET A 302 -20.58 3.93 12.38
C MET A 302 -20.55 2.99 11.16
N GLY A 303 -19.58 2.09 11.05
CA GLY A 303 -19.45 1.17 9.93
C GLY A 303 -18.41 1.57 8.89
N ILE A 304 -17.56 2.57 9.14
CA ILE A 304 -16.42 2.85 8.26
C ILE A 304 -15.45 1.67 8.26
N ASP A 305 -15.12 1.19 7.07
CA ASP A 305 -14.24 0.04 6.86
C ASP A 305 -12.76 0.42 6.97
N THR A 306 -12.36 1.60 6.48
CA THR A 306 -10.95 2.05 6.52
C THR A 306 -10.87 3.52 6.92
N VAL A 307 -10.06 3.83 7.94
CA VAL A 307 -9.75 5.22 8.33
C VAL A 307 -8.36 5.60 7.85
N LEU A 308 -8.26 6.66 7.04
CA LEU A 308 -6.98 7.25 6.65
C LEU A 308 -6.45 8.13 7.78
N THR A 309 -5.12 8.12 8.01
CA THR A 309 -4.49 8.91 9.08
C THR A 309 -3.03 9.24 8.78
N ASN A 310 -2.58 10.43 9.21
CA ASN A 310 -1.16 10.79 9.22
C ASN A 310 -0.41 10.15 10.40
N ASN A 311 -1.13 9.81 11.48
CA ASN A 311 -0.57 9.25 12.72
C ASN A 311 -0.96 7.77 12.89
N TYR A 312 -0.37 6.92 12.06
CA TYR A 312 -0.73 5.51 11.96
C TYR A 312 -0.77 4.78 13.32
N LEU A 313 0.29 4.86 14.12
CA LEU A 313 0.38 4.09 15.37
C LEU A 313 -0.73 4.41 16.36
N GLN A 314 -1.03 5.70 16.52
CA GLN A 314 -2.03 6.16 17.47
C GLN A 314 -3.43 5.69 17.06
N ILE A 315 -3.75 5.85 15.78
CA ILE A 315 -5.07 5.48 15.26
C ILE A 315 -5.23 3.96 15.16
N ALA A 316 -4.22 3.24 14.72
CA ALA A 316 -4.27 1.76 14.69
C ALA A 316 -4.51 1.16 16.09
N ARG A 317 -3.92 1.74 17.14
CA ARG A 317 -4.19 1.34 18.51
C ARG A 317 -5.65 1.61 18.92
N ALA A 318 -6.19 2.78 18.58
CA ALA A 318 -7.57 3.16 18.91
C ALA A 318 -8.60 2.25 18.22
N VAL A 319 -8.41 2.01 16.92
CA VAL A 319 -9.28 1.12 16.13
C VAL A 319 -9.24 -0.30 16.67
N ARG A 320 -8.05 -0.86 16.95
CA ARG A 320 -7.91 -2.20 17.56
C ARG A 320 -8.63 -2.32 18.88
N ASN A 321 -8.49 -1.33 19.76
CA ASN A 321 -9.17 -1.33 21.07
C ASN A 321 -10.70 -1.25 20.94
N LYS A 322 -11.20 -0.59 19.89
CA LYS A 322 -12.64 -0.53 19.61
C LYS A 322 -13.18 -1.89 19.19
N VAL A 323 -12.48 -2.58 18.27
CA VAL A 323 -12.86 -3.92 17.80
C VAL A 323 -12.91 -4.92 18.97
N ASN A 324 -11.83 -5.00 19.76
CA ASN A 324 -11.75 -5.94 20.88
C ASN A 324 -12.86 -5.75 21.93
N LYS A 325 -13.38 -4.51 22.09
CA LYS A 325 -14.51 -4.22 23.01
C LYS A 325 -15.88 -4.55 22.43
N SER A 326 -15.99 -4.76 21.14
CA SER A 326 -17.27 -5.17 20.51
C SER A 326 -17.43 -6.69 20.46
N ASP A 327 -16.38 -7.45 20.75
CA ASP A 327 -16.36 -8.91 20.77
C ASP A 327 -16.58 -9.48 22.19
N ASP A 328 -16.54 -8.62 23.23
CA ASP A 328 -16.90 -8.93 24.64
C ASP A 328 -18.38 -8.53 24.89
#